data_040a026b67ec1c617f1c6b230d589771
#
_entry.id   040a026b67ec1c617f1c6b230d589771
#
_cell.length_a   1.000
_cell.length_b   1.000
_cell.length_c   1.000
_cell.angle_alpha   90.00
_cell.angle_beta   90.00
_cell.angle_gamma   90.00
#
_symmetry.space_group_name_H-M   'P 1'
#
loop_
_entity.id
_entity.type
_entity.pdbx_description
1 polymer ?
#
loop_
_entity_poly.entity_id
_entity_poly.type
_entity_poly.pdbx_seq_one_letter_code
_entity_poly.pdbx_strand_id
1 'polypeptide(L)'
;MSKPPKVVVLYGGVGSEREVSLQSGEAIAQALATNFEVEPLILASEALPNSLKSDTDIVFPALHGSFGEDGRLQALLEGAEIHYCGSNAAASRLCMDKAATKTIARKLSIAVPEAMAFEGASAPLADAVINQ
;
A
#
# COMPACT_ATOMS: atom_id res chain seq x y z
N MET A 1 17.96 -4.87 -29.55
CA MET A 1 17.10 -5.34 -28.47
C MET A 1 16.89 -4.16 -27.51
N SER A 2 15.66 -3.89 -27.13
CA SER A 2 15.37 -2.83 -26.16
C SER A 2 15.96 -3.22 -24.80
N LYS A 3 16.48 -2.24 -24.06
CA LYS A 3 16.90 -2.44 -22.66
C LYS A 3 15.70 -2.96 -21.86
N PRO A 4 15.86 -3.94 -20.93
CA PRO A 4 14.77 -4.36 -20.07
C PRO A 4 14.29 -3.17 -19.21
N PRO A 5 12.99 -3.09 -18.93
CA PRO A 5 12.46 -2.05 -18.05
C PRO A 5 13.13 -2.07 -16.68
N LYS A 6 13.37 -0.87 -16.14
CA LYS A 6 13.93 -0.69 -14.79
C LYS A 6 12.79 -0.62 -13.77
N VAL A 7 12.78 -1.57 -12.84
CA VAL A 7 11.80 -1.65 -11.75
C VAL A 7 12.46 -1.31 -10.43
N VAL A 8 11.93 -0.34 -9.70
CA VAL A 8 12.32 -0.08 -8.33
C VAL A 8 11.32 -0.80 -7.40
N VAL A 9 11.78 -1.76 -6.62
CA VAL A 9 10.96 -2.38 -5.57
C VAL A 9 11.13 -1.58 -4.29
N LEU A 10 10.06 -0.91 -3.86
CA LEU A 10 10.04 -0.02 -2.71
C LEU A 10 9.41 -0.73 -1.52
N TYR A 11 10.17 -0.95 -0.44
CA TYR A 11 9.74 -1.75 0.70
C TYR A 11 10.34 -1.29 2.03
N GLY A 12 10.00 -1.95 3.16
CA GLY A 12 10.41 -1.57 4.50
C GLY A 12 9.42 -0.63 5.16
N GLY A 13 9.70 0.67 5.18
CA GLY A 13 8.87 1.66 5.87
C GLY A 13 9.16 1.77 7.36
N VAL A 14 8.34 2.52 8.10
CA VAL A 14 8.50 2.79 9.54
C VAL A 14 7.38 2.22 10.42
N GLY A 15 6.37 1.58 9.80
CA GLY A 15 5.22 1.02 10.50
C GLY A 15 5.50 -0.31 11.20
N SER A 16 4.49 -0.81 11.92
CA SER A 16 4.55 -2.10 12.62
C SER A 16 4.73 -3.31 11.69
N GLU A 17 4.40 -3.15 10.40
CA GLU A 17 4.52 -4.20 9.39
C GLU A 17 5.85 -4.17 8.60
N ARG A 18 6.83 -3.38 9.10
CA ARG A 18 8.14 -3.23 8.46
C ARG A 18 8.83 -4.58 8.16
N GLU A 19 8.87 -5.49 9.13
CA GLU A 19 9.55 -6.78 8.97
C GLU A 19 8.90 -7.64 7.88
N VAL A 20 7.57 -7.64 7.80
CA VAL A 20 6.83 -8.32 6.74
C VAL A 20 7.14 -7.70 5.38
N SER A 21 7.20 -6.37 5.33
CA SER A 21 7.56 -5.64 4.10
C SER A 21 8.99 -5.91 3.65
N LEU A 22 9.94 -6.03 4.57
CA LEU A 22 11.33 -6.39 4.23
C LEU A 22 11.39 -7.78 3.58
N GLN A 23 10.68 -8.77 4.14
CA GLN A 23 10.66 -10.13 3.60
C GLN A 23 9.96 -10.20 2.24
N SER A 24 8.78 -9.62 2.11
CA SER A 24 8.02 -9.64 0.85
C SER A 24 8.70 -8.82 -0.24
N GLY A 25 9.27 -7.67 0.09
CA GLY A 25 9.99 -6.83 -0.85
C GLY A 25 11.24 -7.50 -1.41
N GLU A 26 12.01 -8.16 -0.57
CA GLU A 26 13.18 -8.92 -1.02
C GLU A 26 12.78 -10.09 -1.95
N ALA A 27 11.75 -10.85 -1.59
CA ALA A 27 11.24 -11.93 -2.41
C ALA A 27 10.73 -11.44 -3.78
N ILE A 28 10.01 -10.31 -3.80
CA ILE A 28 9.53 -9.68 -5.03
C ILE A 28 10.70 -9.20 -5.88
N ALA A 29 11.70 -8.54 -5.29
CA ALA A 29 12.87 -8.07 -6.01
C ALA A 29 13.64 -9.24 -6.68
N GLN A 30 13.84 -10.33 -5.96
CA GLN A 30 14.47 -11.55 -6.49
C GLN A 30 13.66 -12.15 -7.65
N ALA A 31 12.34 -12.24 -7.52
CA ALA A 31 11.47 -12.78 -8.56
C ALA A 31 11.48 -11.92 -9.84
N LEU A 32 11.42 -10.59 -9.69
CA LEU A 32 11.42 -9.66 -10.82
C LEU A 32 12.78 -9.60 -11.54
N ALA A 33 13.88 -9.82 -10.82
CA ALA A 33 15.23 -9.77 -11.40
C ALA A 33 15.49 -10.80 -12.50
N THR A 34 14.62 -11.79 -12.67
CA THR A 34 14.71 -12.76 -13.77
C THR A 34 14.40 -12.14 -15.13
N ASN A 35 13.61 -11.05 -15.20
CA ASN A 35 13.11 -10.47 -16.45
C ASN A 35 13.32 -8.95 -16.54
N PHE A 36 13.65 -8.28 -15.44
CA PHE A 36 13.76 -6.83 -15.36
C PHE A 36 15.10 -6.41 -14.77
N GLU A 37 15.50 -5.17 -15.02
CA GLU A 37 16.54 -4.50 -14.24
C GLU A 37 15.90 -4.04 -12.93
N VAL A 38 16.27 -4.65 -11.80
CA VAL A 38 15.63 -4.39 -10.50
C VAL A 38 16.55 -3.62 -9.56
N GLU A 39 16.04 -2.54 -9.00
CA GLU A 39 16.65 -1.80 -7.89
C GLU A 39 15.81 -1.98 -6.62
N PRO A 40 16.27 -2.76 -5.62
CA PRO A 40 15.63 -2.82 -4.31
C PRO A 40 15.92 -1.55 -3.53
N LEU A 41 14.89 -0.91 -2.97
CA LEU A 41 15.00 0.36 -2.28
C LEU A 41 14.22 0.32 -0.95
N ILE A 42 14.95 0.36 0.16
CA ILE A 42 14.36 0.31 1.50
C ILE A 42 13.99 1.71 1.97
N LEU A 43 12.71 1.91 2.29
CA LEU A 43 12.22 3.13 2.92
C LEU A 43 12.55 3.16 4.41
N ALA A 44 13.11 4.29 4.85
CA ALA A 44 13.41 4.58 6.25
C ALA A 44 12.52 5.70 6.83
N SER A 45 11.63 6.29 6.03
CA SER A 45 10.72 7.36 6.43
C SER A 45 9.47 7.38 5.55
N GLU A 46 8.46 8.15 5.95
CA GLU A 46 7.25 8.39 5.14
C GLU A 46 7.50 9.47 4.06
N ALA A 47 8.56 9.30 3.27
CA ALA A 47 8.91 10.20 2.17
C ALA A 47 9.56 9.41 1.04
N LEU A 48 9.46 9.93 -0.19
CA LEU A 48 10.20 9.35 -1.31
C LEU A 48 11.71 9.59 -1.11
N PRO A 49 12.53 8.54 -1.31
CA PRO A 49 13.98 8.70 -1.20
C PRO A 49 14.52 9.58 -2.33
N ASN A 50 15.48 10.43 -2.02
CA ASN A 50 16.19 11.26 -3.01
C ASN A 50 16.91 10.42 -4.10
N SER A 51 17.17 9.16 -3.81
CA SER A 51 17.77 8.20 -4.74
C SER A 51 16.78 7.66 -5.77
N LEU A 52 15.46 7.82 -5.55
CA LEU A 52 14.46 7.45 -6.54
C LEU A 52 14.54 8.41 -7.73
N LYS A 53 14.99 7.87 -8.86
CA LYS A 53 15.32 8.68 -10.03
C LYS A 53 14.18 8.70 -11.04
N SER A 54 14.16 9.76 -11.85
CA SER A 54 13.22 9.91 -12.98
C SER A 54 13.43 8.92 -14.12
N ASP A 55 14.56 8.18 -14.16
CA ASP A 55 14.84 7.12 -15.14
C ASP A 55 14.28 5.75 -14.73
N THR A 56 13.52 5.69 -13.63
CA THR A 56 12.76 4.53 -13.21
C THR A 56 11.55 4.36 -14.12
N ASP A 57 11.42 3.22 -14.77
CA ASP A 57 10.28 2.94 -15.63
C ASP A 57 9.01 2.70 -14.80
N ILE A 58 9.15 1.96 -13.68
CA ILE A 58 8.04 1.69 -12.78
C ILE A 58 8.50 1.42 -11.34
N VAL A 59 7.72 1.86 -10.37
CA VAL A 59 7.86 1.48 -8.95
C VAL A 59 6.92 0.34 -8.61
N PHE A 60 7.43 -0.69 -7.95
CA PHE A 60 6.63 -1.73 -7.32
C PHE A 60 6.59 -1.48 -5.80
N PRO A 61 5.49 -0.95 -5.25
CA PRO A 61 5.35 -0.79 -3.81
C PRO A 61 5.11 -2.14 -3.14
N ALA A 62 5.99 -2.52 -2.22
CA ALA A 62 5.87 -3.71 -1.38
C ALA A 62 5.81 -3.35 0.11
N LEU A 63 5.26 -2.17 0.41
CA LEU A 63 4.98 -1.73 1.77
C LEU A 63 3.61 -2.24 2.22
N HIS A 64 3.46 -2.44 3.52
CA HIS A 64 2.23 -2.90 4.13
C HIS A 64 1.71 -1.91 5.18
N GLY A 65 0.39 -1.92 5.39
CA GLY A 65 -0.28 -1.08 6.37
C GLY A 65 -0.25 0.42 6.07
N SER A 66 -0.20 1.19 7.13
CA SER A 66 -0.18 2.67 7.05
C SER A 66 0.97 3.18 6.19
N PHE A 67 0.74 4.29 5.51
CA PHE A 67 1.58 4.90 4.51
C PHE A 67 1.68 4.10 3.19
N GLY A 68 1.96 2.80 3.23
CA GLY A 68 2.13 1.98 2.03
C GLY A 68 0.83 1.71 1.28
N GLU A 69 -0.28 1.54 2.01
CA GLU A 69 -1.56 1.10 1.45
C GLU A 69 -2.69 2.14 1.59
N ASP A 70 -2.48 3.22 2.34
CA ASP A 70 -3.52 4.21 2.67
C ASP A 70 -3.60 5.39 1.68
N GLY A 71 -2.90 5.33 0.57
CA GLY A 71 -2.90 6.34 -0.48
C GLY A 71 -1.87 7.46 -0.31
N ARG A 72 -1.15 7.53 0.81
CA ARG A 72 -0.12 8.56 1.04
C ARG A 72 1.10 8.35 0.16
N LEU A 73 1.62 7.13 0.10
CA LEU A 73 2.72 6.79 -0.81
C LEU A 73 2.34 7.02 -2.27
N GLN A 74 1.14 6.55 -2.66
CA GLN A 74 0.61 6.71 -4.01
C GLN A 74 0.52 8.19 -4.40
N ALA A 75 0.02 9.05 -3.49
CA ALA A 75 -0.04 10.49 -3.73
C ALA A 75 1.34 11.13 -3.94
N LEU A 76 2.37 10.67 -3.21
CA LEU A 76 3.74 11.14 -3.41
C LEU A 76 4.29 10.71 -4.78
N LEU A 77 4.04 9.46 -5.19
CA LEU A 77 4.47 8.96 -6.50
C LEU A 77 3.76 9.69 -7.64
N GLU A 78 2.43 9.91 -7.51
CA GLU A 78 1.64 10.68 -8.47
C GLU A 78 2.13 12.14 -8.58
N GLY A 79 2.40 12.79 -7.45
CA GLY A 79 2.93 14.14 -7.41
C GLY A 79 4.33 14.29 -7.99
N ALA A 80 5.11 13.21 -8.00
CA ALA A 80 6.43 13.12 -8.62
C ALA A 80 6.38 12.61 -10.07
N GLU A 81 5.19 12.35 -10.62
CA GLU A 81 4.96 11.80 -11.98
C GLU A 81 5.68 10.45 -12.20
N ILE A 82 5.80 9.64 -11.14
CA ILE A 82 6.42 8.33 -11.17
C ILE A 82 5.34 7.26 -11.36
N HIS A 83 5.49 6.41 -12.38
CA HIS A 83 4.61 5.27 -12.60
C HIS A 83 4.81 4.20 -11.54
N TYR A 84 3.72 3.58 -11.10
CA TYR A 84 3.79 2.52 -10.09
C TYR A 84 2.72 1.44 -10.31
N CYS A 85 2.96 0.26 -9.74
CA CYS A 85 2.00 -0.83 -9.72
C CYS A 85 0.99 -0.62 -8.60
N GLY A 86 -0.29 -0.84 -8.88
CA GLY A 86 -1.36 -0.81 -7.90
C GLY A 86 -2.44 0.22 -8.15
N SER A 87 -3.32 0.39 -7.18
CA SER A 87 -4.42 1.35 -7.22
C SER A 87 -3.92 2.77 -6.98
N ASN A 88 -4.62 3.76 -7.53
CA ASN A 88 -4.30 5.17 -7.29
C ASN A 88 -4.53 5.61 -5.84
N ALA A 89 -4.02 6.80 -5.48
CA ALA A 89 -4.09 7.32 -4.12
C ALA A 89 -5.52 7.42 -3.59
N ALA A 90 -6.49 7.81 -4.41
CA ALA A 90 -7.88 7.94 -4.00
C ALA A 90 -8.52 6.58 -3.69
N ALA A 91 -8.29 5.58 -4.55
CA ALA A 91 -8.79 4.23 -4.35
C ALA A 91 -8.14 3.56 -3.14
N SER A 92 -6.83 3.70 -2.97
CA SER A 92 -6.09 3.17 -1.82
C SER A 92 -6.61 3.75 -0.50
N ARG A 93 -6.80 5.08 -0.43
CA ARG A 93 -7.38 5.73 0.74
C ARG A 93 -8.78 5.22 1.07
N LEU A 94 -9.62 5.08 0.05
CA LEU A 94 -10.98 4.58 0.22
C LEU A 94 -10.99 3.13 0.73
N CYS A 95 -10.16 2.27 0.14
CA CYS A 95 -10.10 0.85 0.52
C CYS A 95 -9.55 0.63 1.93
N MET A 96 -8.69 1.53 2.42
CA MET A 96 -8.17 1.47 3.77
C MET A 96 -9.22 1.85 4.83
N ASP A 97 -10.20 2.67 4.46
CA ASP A 97 -11.38 2.97 5.29
C ASP A 97 -12.42 1.85 5.16
N LYS A 98 -12.46 0.95 6.15
CA LYS A 98 -13.36 -0.20 6.17
C LYS A 98 -14.84 0.20 6.16
N ALA A 99 -15.21 1.30 6.81
CA ALA A 99 -16.61 1.77 6.86
C ALA A 99 -17.05 2.33 5.49
N ALA A 100 -16.20 3.14 4.87
CA ALA A 100 -16.44 3.68 3.53
C ALA A 100 -16.49 2.56 2.49
N THR A 101 -15.55 1.61 2.53
CA THR A 101 -15.50 0.45 1.64
C THR A 101 -16.79 -0.38 1.73
N LYS A 102 -17.25 -0.72 2.95
CA LYS A 102 -18.49 -1.47 3.16
C LYS A 102 -19.72 -0.71 2.65
N THR A 103 -19.74 0.62 2.80
CA THR A 103 -20.82 1.45 2.28
C THR A 103 -20.92 1.36 0.75
N ILE A 104 -19.78 1.42 0.06
CA ILE A 104 -19.75 1.28 -1.40
C ILE A 104 -20.10 -0.13 -1.84
N ALA A 105 -19.55 -1.16 -1.18
CA ALA A 105 -19.85 -2.54 -1.49
C ALA A 105 -21.37 -2.84 -1.40
N ARG A 106 -22.03 -2.33 -0.35
CA ARG A 106 -23.51 -2.47 -0.22
C ARG A 106 -24.25 -1.77 -1.35
N LYS A 107 -23.84 -0.56 -1.78
CA LYS A 107 -24.44 0.14 -2.93
C LYS A 107 -24.29 -0.64 -4.23
N LEU A 108 -23.24 -1.45 -4.35
CA LEU A 108 -23.00 -2.33 -5.50
C LEU A 108 -23.61 -3.73 -5.33
N SER A 109 -24.44 -3.92 -4.31
CA SER A 109 -25.07 -5.22 -4.00
C SER A 109 -24.06 -6.34 -3.70
N ILE A 110 -22.87 -5.99 -3.24
CA ILE A 110 -21.86 -6.94 -2.77
C ILE A 110 -22.15 -7.25 -1.29
N ALA A 111 -22.24 -8.52 -0.95
CA ALA A 111 -22.44 -8.96 0.43
C ALA A 111 -21.25 -8.58 1.30
N VAL A 112 -21.52 -7.97 2.45
CA VAL A 112 -20.50 -7.58 3.44
C VAL A 112 -20.94 -8.05 4.83
N PRO A 113 -20.02 -8.43 5.70
CA PRO A 113 -20.32 -8.74 7.09
C PRO A 113 -20.95 -7.53 7.79
N GLU A 114 -21.82 -7.80 8.77
CA GLU A 114 -22.29 -6.75 9.66
C GLU A 114 -21.11 -6.10 10.38
N ALA A 115 -21.23 -4.81 10.64
CA ALA A 115 -20.20 -4.04 11.32
C ALA A 115 -20.80 -2.85 12.05
N MET A 116 -20.22 -2.56 13.19
CA MET A 116 -20.49 -1.35 13.97
C MET A 116 -19.26 -0.44 13.91
N ALA A 117 -19.49 0.84 13.67
CA ALA A 117 -18.44 1.86 13.73
C ALA A 117 -18.53 2.61 15.06
N PHE A 118 -17.41 2.81 15.69
CA PHE A 118 -17.29 3.56 16.93
C PHE A 118 -16.31 4.71 16.75
N GLU A 119 -16.64 5.87 17.30
CA GLU A 119 -15.76 7.02 17.34
C GLU A 119 -15.13 7.19 18.73
N GLY A 120 -13.82 7.44 18.78
CA GLY A 120 -13.07 7.71 20.01
C GLY A 120 -12.68 6.49 20.83
N ALA A 121 -12.20 6.75 22.06
CA ALA A 121 -11.68 5.72 22.99
C ALA A 121 -12.76 4.89 23.68
N SER A 122 -14.04 5.12 23.40
CA SER A 122 -15.18 4.47 24.07
C SER A 122 -15.74 3.29 23.28
N ALA A 123 -14.88 2.46 22.69
CA ALA A 123 -15.34 1.20 22.10
C ALA A 123 -16.02 0.37 23.18
N PRO A 124 -17.27 -0.13 22.96
CA PRO A 124 -17.93 -1.00 23.92
C PRO A 124 -17.13 -2.30 24.09
N LEU A 125 -17.25 -2.91 25.26
CA LEU A 125 -16.69 -4.24 25.50
C LEU A 125 -17.28 -5.22 24.49
N ALA A 126 -16.47 -6.17 24.03
CA ALA A 126 -16.85 -7.15 23.02
C ALA A 126 -18.19 -7.84 23.33
N ASP A 127 -18.46 -8.15 24.59
CA ASP A 127 -19.72 -8.77 25.05
C ASP A 127 -20.97 -7.90 24.81
N ALA A 128 -20.84 -6.57 24.81
CA ALA A 128 -21.95 -5.66 24.50
C ALA A 128 -22.27 -5.60 22.99
N VAL A 129 -21.31 -5.99 22.13
CA VAL A 129 -21.46 -6.02 20.69
C VAL A 129 -22.05 -7.35 20.22
N ILE A 130 -21.72 -8.45 20.89
CA ILE A 130 -22.14 -9.82 20.51
C ILE A 130 -23.62 -10.07 20.82
N ASN A 131 -24.20 -9.36 21.80
CA ASN A 131 -25.56 -9.59 22.29
C ASN A 131 -26.62 -8.63 21.68
N GLN A 132 -26.33 -7.95 20.59
CA GLN A 132 -27.28 -7.16 19.79
C GLN A 132 -27.67 -7.88 18.50
#